data_40e9b760f2f324c9229cb06fa146a7e2
#
_entry.id   40e9b760f2f324c9229cb06fa146a7e2
#
_cell.length_a   1.000
_cell.length_b   1.000
_cell.length_c   1.000
_cell.angle_alpha   90.00
_cell.angle_beta   90.00
_cell.angle_gamma   90.00
#
_symmetry.space_group_name_H-M   'P 1'
#
loop_
_entity.id
_entity.type
_entity.pdbx_description
1 polymer ?
#
loop_
_entity_poly.entity_id
_entity_poly.type
_entity_poly.pdbx_seq_one_letter_code
_entity_poly.pdbx_strand_id
1 'polypeptide(L)'
;MAIIINSVRIGGPIEPIFDLVTTTRFWPQWHPATTEVSGVTERPVLSGDVVRERAQIGAKVYEGNWTVVEHQRPSRVVLRGESGRVQITYLFQAHGTATEFRRVLEYRAEDFSAGVDDPEALQKLMHQQSEEALHKLKQLVESILKEE
;
A
#
# COMPACT_ATOMS: atom_id res chain seq x y z
N MET A 1 13.51 9.68 10.30
CA MET A 1 12.39 9.26 9.41
C MET A 1 12.96 8.40 8.29
N ALA A 2 12.43 7.22 8.11
CA ALA A 2 12.80 6.35 7.01
C ALA A 2 11.78 6.46 5.89
N ILE A 3 12.23 6.33 4.65
CA ILE A 3 11.38 6.41 3.46
C ILE A 3 11.72 5.23 2.57
N ILE A 4 10.67 4.50 2.15
CA ILE A 4 10.80 3.39 1.21
C ILE A 4 9.97 3.73 -0.03
N ILE A 5 10.61 3.73 -1.18
CA ILE A 5 9.97 4.04 -2.46
C ILE A 5 10.13 2.85 -3.39
N ASN A 6 9.01 2.36 -3.90
CA ASN A 6 8.98 1.30 -4.91
C ASN A 6 8.01 1.71 -6.01
N SER A 7 8.30 1.30 -7.23
CA SER A 7 7.41 1.54 -8.35
C SER A 7 7.35 0.33 -9.26
N VAL A 8 6.24 0.20 -9.99
CA VAL A 8 6.01 -0.88 -10.93
C VAL A 8 5.13 -0.36 -12.08
N ARG A 9 5.35 -0.89 -13.27
CA ARG A 9 4.50 -0.59 -14.42
C ARG A 9 3.49 -1.71 -14.59
N ILE A 10 2.22 -1.34 -14.57
CA ILE A 10 1.08 -2.28 -14.63
C ILE A 10 0.38 -2.08 -15.98
N GLY A 11 0.14 -3.16 -16.71
CA GLY A 11 -0.57 -3.10 -17.98
C GLY A 11 -2.04 -2.78 -17.76
N GLY A 12 -2.53 -1.71 -18.38
CA GLY A 12 -3.92 -1.31 -18.33
C GLY A 12 -4.12 0.17 -18.08
N PRO A 13 -5.38 0.64 -18.19
CA PRO A 13 -5.73 2.05 -18.02
C PRO A 13 -5.72 2.48 -16.55
N ILE A 14 -5.44 3.77 -16.33
CA ILE A 14 -5.18 4.32 -14.99
C ILE A 14 -6.39 4.26 -14.05
N GLU A 15 -7.61 4.52 -14.55
CA GLU A 15 -8.80 4.58 -13.70
C GLU A 15 -9.12 3.23 -13.05
N PRO A 16 -9.27 2.11 -13.79
CA PRO A 16 -9.54 0.82 -13.16
C PRO A 16 -8.38 0.33 -12.30
N ILE A 17 -7.14 0.66 -12.63
CA ILE A 17 -5.98 0.31 -11.80
C ILE A 17 -6.03 1.07 -10.48
N PHE A 18 -6.29 2.38 -10.53
CA PHE A 18 -6.49 3.18 -9.33
C PHE A 18 -7.57 2.58 -8.43
N ASP A 19 -8.72 2.24 -9.02
CA ASP A 19 -9.84 1.70 -8.26
C ASP A 19 -9.50 0.35 -7.61
N LEU A 20 -8.81 -0.54 -8.30
CA LEU A 20 -8.41 -1.84 -7.76
C LEU A 20 -7.40 -1.68 -6.60
N VAL A 21 -6.40 -0.84 -6.77
CA VAL A 21 -5.36 -0.62 -5.75
C VAL A 21 -5.94 0.00 -4.49
N THR A 22 -6.92 0.89 -4.63
CA THR A 22 -7.53 1.60 -3.49
C THR A 22 -8.73 0.89 -2.88
N THR A 23 -9.13 -0.26 -3.41
CA THR A 23 -10.14 -1.12 -2.80
C THR A 23 -9.43 -2.08 -1.85
N THR A 24 -9.50 -1.79 -0.56
CA THR A 24 -8.60 -2.39 0.44
C THR A 24 -8.81 -3.87 0.69
N ARG A 25 -9.97 -4.45 0.32
CA ARG A 25 -10.17 -5.90 0.43
C ARG A 25 -9.12 -6.69 -0.36
N PHE A 26 -8.50 -6.07 -1.37
CA PHE A 26 -7.45 -6.72 -2.16
C PHE A 26 -6.07 -6.63 -1.50
N TRP A 27 -5.85 -5.76 -0.51
CA TRP A 27 -4.54 -5.59 0.12
C TRP A 27 -3.91 -6.88 0.59
N PRO A 28 -4.62 -7.79 1.30
CA PRO A 28 -4.01 -9.05 1.72
C PRO A 28 -3.55 -9.93 0.55
N GLN A 29 -4.12 -9.73 -0.64
CA GLN A 29 -3.79 -10.53 -1.81
C GLN A 29 -2.49 -10.09 -2.47
N TRP A 30 -2.07 -8.84 -2.27
CA TRP A 30 -0.85 -8.37 -2.91
C TRP A 30 0.22 -7.88 -1.93
N HIS A 31 -0.14 -7.41 -0.75
CA HIS A 31 0.87 -6.97 0.23
C HIS A 31 1.18 -8.10 1.21
N PRO A 32 2.41 -8.66 1.21
CA PRO A 32 2.72 -9.83 2.05
C PRO A 32 2.64 -9.58 3.54
N ALA A 33 2.81 -8.34 3.99
CA ALA A 33 2.69 -8.00 5.42
C ALA A 33 1.24 -7.90 5.88
N THR A 34 0.31 -7.57 5.00
CA THR A 34 -1.10 -7.36 5.36
C THR A 34 -1.84 -8.69 5.48
N THR A 35 -2.33 -9.00 6.67
CA THR A 35 -3.05 -10.25 6.92
C THR A 35 -4.56 -10.08 6.94
N GLU A 36 -5.06 -8.90 7.33
CA GLU A 36 -6.49 -8.65 7.45
C GLU A 36 -6.79 -7.15 7.34
N VAL A 37 -7.92 -6.81 6.73
CA VAL A 37 -8.42 -5.44 6.67
C VAL A 37 -9.90 -5.42 7.05
N SER A 38 -10.34 -4.29 7.62
CA SER A 38 -11.75 -4.03 7.93
C SER A 38 -12.05 -2.54 7.78
N GLY A 39 -13.30 -2.16 7.96
CA GLY A 39 -13.75 -0.79 7.72
C GLY A 39 -14.21 -0.63 6.28
N VAL A 40 -13.71 0.38 5.57
CA VAL A 40 -14.07 0.62 4.17
C VAL A 40 -13.24 -0.29 3.27
N THR A 41 -13.79 -1.42 2.86
CA THR A 41 -13.04 -2.46 2.14
C THR A 41 -13.61 -2.83 0.76
N GLU A 42 -14.88 -2.52 0.50
CA GLU A 42 -15.58 -3.07 -0.67
C GLU A 42 -15.71 -2.08 -1.83
N ARG A 43 -15.17 -0.91 -1.70
CA ARG A 43 -15.10 0.13 -2.74
C ARG A 43 -13.79 0.88 -2.63
N PRO A 44 -13.38 1.63 -3.67
CA PRO A 44 -12.22 2.53 -3.54
C PRO A 44 -12.39 3.51 -2.38
N VAL A 45 -11.32 3.73 -1.63
CA VAL A 45 -11.37 4.65 -0.50
C VAL A 45 -11.49 6.09 -0.96
N LEU A 46 -12.15 6.91 -0.13
CA LEU A 46 -12.33 8.35 -0.34
C LEU A 46 -11.75 9.11 0.84
N SER A 47 -11.55 10.41 0.67
CA SER A 47 -11.03 11.28 1.74
C SER A 47 -11.91 11.17 2.99
N GLY A 48 -11.27 10.96 4.15
CA GLY A 48 -11.94 10.78 5.43
C GLY A 48 -12.26 9.33 5.78
N ASP A 49 -12.17 8.41 4.83
CA ASP A 49 -12.40 6.99 5.11
C ASP A 49 -11.33 6.43 6.05
N VAL A 50 -11.73 5.45 6.87
CA VAL A 50 -10.83 4.76 7.79
C VAL A 50 -10.80 3.29 7.44
N VAL A 51 -9.58 2.73 7.36
CA VAL A 51 -9.34 1.30 7.12
C VAL A 51 -8.50 0.78 8.27
N ARG A 52 -8.94 -0.32 8.89
CA ARG A 52 -8.16 -0.99 9.91
C ARG A 52 -7.36 -2.11 9.27
N GLU A 53 -6.07 -2.15 9.56
CA GLU A 53 -5.17 -3.15 9.02
C GLU A 53 -4.51 -3.94 10.15
N ARG A 54 -4.43 -5.26 9.96
CA ARG A 54 -3.54 -6.13 10.73
C ARG A 54 -2.38 -6.50 9.81
N ALA A 55 -1.16 -6.25 10.28
CA ALA A 55 0.05 -6.53 9.49
C ALA A 55 1.08 -7.26 10.34
N GLN A 56 1.86 -8.13 9.70
CA GLN A 56 2.99 -8.79 10.36
C GLN A 56 4.30 -8.26 9.79
N ILE A 57 5.11 -7.67 10.67
CA ILE A 57 6.42 -7.14 10.32
C ILE A 57 7.44 -7.78 11.24
N GLY A 58 8.34 -8.59 10.66
CA GLY A 58 9.26 -9.39 11.46
C GLY A 58 8.51 -10.38 12.36
N ALA A 59 8.82 -10.39 13.64
CA ALA A 59 8.23 -11.31 14.61
C ALA A 59 6.94 -10.79 15.24
N LYS A 60 6.48 -9.58 14.89
CA LYS A 60 5.36 -8.95 15.57
C LYS A 60 4.20 -8.65 14.65
N VAL A 61 2.98 -8.80 15.20
CA VAL A 61 1.73 -8.39 14.57
C VAL A 61 1.39 -6.97 15.02
N TYR A 62 1.12 -6.10 14.07
CA TYR A 62 0.68 -4.73 14.30
C TYR A 62 -0.76 -4.57 13.85
N GLU A 63 -1.53 -3.79 14.61
CA GLU A 63 -2.88 -3.42 14.23
C GLU A 63 -3.01 -1.91 14.33
N GLY A 64 -3.65 -1.30 13.36
CA GLY A 64 -3.85 0.13 13.38
C GLY A 64 -4.84 0.60 12.33
N ASN A 65 -5.25 1.84 12.47
CA ASN A 65 -6.16 2.47 11.54
C ASN A 65 -5.39 3.40 10.60
N TRP A 66 -5.76 3.36 9.33
CA TRP A 66 -5.33 4.30 8.32
C TRP A 66 -6.48 5.23 8.01
N THR A 67 -6.23 6.54 8.00
CA THR A 67 -7.19 7.53 7.57
C THR A 67 -6.76 8.07 6.21
N VAL A 68 -7.67 8.11 5.26
CA VAL A 68 -7.41 8.71 3.95
C VAL A 68 -7.46 10.22 4.12
N VAL A 69 -6.29 10.86 4.03
CA VAL A 69 -6.16 12.31 4.25
C VAL A 69 -6.11 13.11 2.96
N GLU A 70 -5.87 12.44 1.83
CA GLU A 70 -5.84 13.08 0.52
C GLU A 70 -6.30 12.08 -0.54
N HIS A 71 -7.14 12.53 -1.46
CA HIS A 71 -7.69 11.70 -2.53
C HIS A 71 -7.86 12.54 -3.79
N GLN A 72 -7.14 12.16 -4.84
CA GLN A 72 -7.22 12.78 -6.16
C GLN A 72 -7.24 11.68 -7.22
N ARG A 73 -8.42 11.17 -7.52
CA ARG A 73 -8.58 10.13 -8.53
C ARG A 73 -8.28 10.70 -9.92
N PRO A 74 -7.51 10.03 -10.78
CA PRO A 74 -6.92 8.71 -10.60
C PRO A 74 -5.41 8.75 -10.28
N SER A 75 -4.90 9.85 -9.68
CA SER A 75 -3.46 10.09 -9.61
C SER A 75 -2.84 9.92 -8.23
N ARG A 76 -3.61 10.12 -7.13
CA ARG A 76 -2.98 10.21 -5.81
C ARG A 76 -3.92 9.86 -4.67
N VAL A 77 -3.42 9.08 -3.72
CA VAL A 77 -4.07 8.81 -2.44
C VAL A 77 -3.01 8.84 -1.35
N VAL A 78 -3.31 9.50 -0.23
CA VAL A 78 -2.45 9.52 0.95
C VAL A 78 -3.22 8.95 2.14
N LEU A 79 -2.61 7.95 2.79
CA LEU A 79 -3.15 7.33 4.00
C LEU A 79 -2.21 7.62 5.16
N ARG A 80 -2.77 8.03 6.29
CA ARG A 80 -1.99 8.34 7.49
C ARG A 80 -2.41 7.42 8.63
N GLY A 81 -1.42 6.84 9.32
CA GLY A 81 -1.64 5.99 10.49
C GLY A 81 -2.07 6.79 11.70
N GLU A 82 -2.61 6.09 12.71
CA GLU A 82 -3.16 6.71 13.94
C GLU A 82 -2.15 7.61 14.66
N SER A 83 -0.87 7.22 14.68
CA SER A 83 0.17 8.01 15.35
C SER A 83 0.46 9.35 14.64
N GLY A 84 0.05 9.47 13.37
CA GLY A 84 0.42 10.59 12.52
C GLY A 84 1.86 10.54 12.02
N ARG A 85 2.64 9.52 12.41
CA ARG A 85 4.06 9.38 12.07
C ARG A 85 4.34 8.38 10.95
N VAL A 86 3.33 7.61 10.55
CA VAL A 86 3.40 6.65 9.45
C VAL A 86 2.48 7.13 8.35
N GLN A 87 2.98 7.19 7.13
CA GLN A 87 2.20 7.66 5.99
C GLN A 87 2.52 6.84 4.76
N ILE A 88 1.48 6.47 4.03
CA ILE A 88 1.62 5.81 2.74
C ILE A 88 1.03 6.71 1.67
N THR A 89 1.80 6.94 0.60
CA THR A 89 1.34 7.67 -0.57
C THR A 89 1.32 6.73 -1.76
N TYR A 90 0.19 6.67 -2.44
CA TYR A 90 0.04 5.97 -3.73
C TYR A 90 -0.01 7.01 -4.84
N LEU A 91 0.85 6.84 -5.84
CA LEU A 91 0.92 7.72 -6.99
C LEU A 91 0.73 6.89 -8.27
N PHE A 92 -0.11 7.41 -9.16
CA PHE A 92 -0.44 6.74 -10.42
C PHE A 92 -0.21 7.69 -11.58
N GLN A 93 0.44 7.21 -12.63
CA GLN A 93 0.70 8.01 -13.82
C GLN A 93 0.50 7.16 -15.07
N ALA A 94 -0.29 7.66 -16.01
CA ALA A 94 -0.52 6.96 -17.27
C ALA A 94 0.74 6.99 -18.14
N HIS A 95 1.05 5.83 -18.74
CA HIS A 95 2.16 5.65 -19.67
C HIS A 95 1.69 4.84 -20.86
N GLY A 96 1.15 5.51 -21.88
CA GLY A 96 0.58 4.83 -23.04
C GLY A 96 -0.57 3.90 -22.62
N THR A 97 -0.44 2.62 -22.90
CA THR A 97 -1.44 1.61 -22.49
C THR A 97 -1.20 1.03 -21.11
N ALA A 98 -0.16 1.51 -20.41
CA ALA A 98 0.20 1.05 -19.07
C ALA A 98 0.05 2.19 -18.06
N THR A 99 0.14 1.84 -16.78
CA THR A 99 0.10 2.79 -15.67
C THR A 99 1.32 2.54 -14.79
N GLU A 100 2.05 3.60 -14.46
CA GLU A 100 3.09 3.51 -13.44
C GLU A 100 2.47 3.74 -12.07
N PHE A 101 2.68 2.79 -11.18
CA PHE A 101 2.26 2.87 -9.79
C PHE A 101 3.49 3.02 -8.90
N ARG A 102 3.47 4.02 -8.02
CA ARG A 102 4.53 4.25 -7.04
C ARG A 102 3.95 4.24 -5.65
N ARG A 103 4.58 3.50 -4.75
CA ARG A 103 4.22 3.46 -3.34
C ARG A 103 5.36 4.09 -2.53
N VAL A 104 5.02 5.09 -1.72
CA VAL A 104 5.97 5.76 -0.82
C VAL A 104 5.52 5.51 0.60
N LEU A 105 6.37 4.84 1.38
CA LEU A 105 6.12 4.59 2.80
C LEU A 105 7.08 5.43 3.62
N GLU A 106 6.55 6.28 4.51
CA GLU A 106 7.31 7.09 5.45
C GLU A 106 7.00 6.58 6.85
N TYR A 107 8.05 6.29 7.64
CA TYR A 107 7.87 5.73 8.97
C TYR A 107 9.04 6.08 9.88
N ARG A 108 8.86 5.87 11.18
CA ARG A 108 9.94 5.93 12.16
C ARG A 108 10.26 4.53 12.63
N ALA A 109 11.56 4.18 12.66
CA ALA A 109 12.00 2.84 13.00
C ALA A 109 11.49 2.38 14.37
N GLU A 110 11.44 3.28 15.36
CA GLU A 110 10.97 2.99 16.72
C GLU A 110 9.51 2.54 16.78
N ASP A 111 8.69 2.87 15.78
CA ASP A 111 7.29 2.44 15.74
C ASP A 111 7.15 0.96 15.42
N PHE A 112 8.19 0.34 14.84
CA PHE A 112 8.19 -1.06 14.43
C PHE A 112 9.30 -1.88 15.07
N SER A 113 10.05 -1.31 16.03
CA SER A 113 11.23 -1.94 16.64
C SER A 113 10.91 -3.22 17.40
N ALA A 114 9.66 -3.39 17.85
CA ALA A 114 9.26 -4.60 18.57
C ALA A 114 9.29 -5.86 17.68
N GLY A 115 9.23 -5.69 16.35
CA GLY A 115 9.30 -6.82 15.40
C GLY A 115 10.73 -7.08 14.89
N VAL A 116 11.56 -6.03 14.82
CA VAL A 116 12.94 -6.09 14.34
C VAL A 116 13.75 -5.04 15.09
N ASP A 117 14.79 -5.48 15.81
CA ASP A 117 15.56 -4.58 16.71
C ASP A 117 16.50 -3.63 15.98
N ASP A 118 17.02 -4.04 14.83
CA ASP A 118 17.99 -3.25 14.08
C ASP A 118 17.29 -2.39 13.01
N PRO A 119 17.42 -1.05 13.06
CA PRO A 119 16.79 -0.18 12.06
C PRO A 119 17.19 -0.48 10.60
N GLU A 120 18.42 -0.90 10.35
CA GLU A 120 18.86 -1.25 9.00
C GLU A 120 18.20 -2.55 8.54
N ALA A 121 18.10 -3.53 9.41
CA ALA A 121 17.42 -4.80 9.11
C ALA A 121 15.92 -4.57 8.88
N LEU A 122 15.29 -3.68 9.66
CA LEU A 122 13.90 -3.30 9.49
C LEU A 122 13.68 -2.66 8.12
N GLN A 123 14.52 -1.70 7.74
CA GLN A 123 14.40 -1.01 6.45
C GLN A 123 14.54 -2.01 5.30
N LYS A 124 15.50 -2.92 5.40
CA LYS A 124 15.71 -3.95 4.37
C LYS A 124 14.50 -4.86 4.25
N LEU A 125 13.94 -5.31 5.37
CA LEU A 125 12.75 -6.15 5.39
C LEU A 125 11.56 -5.44 4.77
N MET A 126 11.29 -4.21 5.17
CA MET A 126 10.17 -3.43 4.66
C MET A 126 10.31 -3.12 3.17
N HIS A 127 11.54 -2.87 2.72
CA HIS A 127 11.81 -2.67 1.30
C HIS A 127 11.52 -3.95 0.50
N GLN A 128 11.96 -5.11 0.99
CA GLN A 128 11.70 -6.40 0.36
C GLN A 128 10.21 -6.71 0.29
N GLN A 129 9.48 -6.46 1.39
CA GLN A 129 8.04 -6.68 1.43
C GLN A 129 7.31 -5.76 0.45
N SER A 130 7.73 -4.50 0.37
CA SER A 130 7.15 -3.53 -0.55
C SER A 130 7.41 -3.91 -2.02
N GLU A 131 8.63 -4.35 -2.33
CA GLU A 131 9.00 -4.79 -3.67
C GLU A 131 8.19 -6.01 -4.09
N GLU A 132 8.08 -7.00 -3.22
CA GLU A 132 7.25 -8.17 -3.44
C GLU A 132 5.78 -7.81 -3.61
N ALA A 133 5.30 -6.86 -2.79
CA ALA A 133 3.93 -6.37 -2.86
C ALA A 133 3.61 -5.81 -4.24
N LEU A 134 4.47 -4.96 -4.78
CA LEU A 134 4.22 -4.35 -6.09
C LEU A 134 4.27 -5.37 -7.22
N HIS A 135 5.14 -6.37 -7.11
CA HIS A 135 5.20 -7.46 -8.09
C HIS A 135 3.90 -8.28 -8.09
N LYS A 136 3.42 -8.65 -6.91
CA LYS A 136 2.14 -9.36 -6.77
C LYS A 136 0.97 -8.51 -7.22
N LEU A 137 0.98 -7.23 -6.92
CA LEU A 137 -0.07 -6.30 -7.34
C LEU A 137 -0.18 -6.25 -8.86
N LYS A 138 0.96 -6.14 -9.54
CA LYS A 138 1.00 -6.15 -11.01
C LYS A 138 0.34 -7.42 -11.56
N GLN A 139 0.70 -8.58 -11.03
CA GLN A 139 0.13 -9.86 -11.46
C GLN A 139 -1.37 -9.93 -11.21
N LEU A 140 -1.82 -9.51 -10.04
CA LEU A 140 -3.23 -9.53 -9.66
C LEU A 140 -4.06 -8.63 -10.56
N VAL A 141 -3.64 -7.38 -10.71
CA VAL A 141 -4.38 -6.38 -11.48
C VAL A 141 -4.44 -6.76 -12.95
N GLU A 142 -3.32 -7.16 -13.53
CA GLU A 142 -3.29 -7.57 -14.96
C GLU A 142 -4.16 -8.80 -15.20
N SER A 143 -4.20 -9.73 -14.24
CA SER A 143 -5.08 -10.88 -14.30
C SER A 143 -6.57 -10.50 -14.29
N ILE A 144 -6.95 -9.61 -13.38
CA ILE A 144 -8.34 -9.13 -13.27
C ILE A 144 -8.77 -8.38 -14.54
N LEU A 145 -7.94 -7.46 -15.02
CA LEU A 145 -8.27 -6.67 -16.19
C LEU A 145 -8.32 -7.49 -17.47
N LYS A 146 -7.53 -8.55 -17.54
CA LYS A 146 -7.52 -9.45 -18.70
C LYS A 146 -8.82 -10.26 -18.82
N GLU A 147 -9.49 -10.53 -17.69
CA GLU A 147 -10.74 -11.28 -17.68
C GLU A 147 -11.95 -10.43 -18.12
N GLU A 148 -11.79 -9.12 -18.14
CA GLU A 148 -12.82 -8.20 -18.60
C GLU A 148 -12.74 -8.03 -20.13
#